data_119265d379fecf606e7ac7853774a7a4
#
_entry.id   119265d379fecf606e7ac7853774a7a4
#
_cell.length_a   1.000
_cell.length_b   1.000
_cell.length_c   1.000
_cell.angle_alpha   90.00
_cell.angle_beta   90.00
_cell.angle_gamma   90.00
#
_symmetry.space_group_name_H-M   'P 1'
#
loop_
_entity.id
_entity.type
_entity.pdbx_description
1 polymer ?
#
loop_
_entity_poly.entity_id
_entity_poly.type
_entity_poly.pdbx_seq_one_letter_code
_entity_poly.pdbx_strand_id
1 'polypeptide(L)'
;MDVVLVLNAGFEPLHHVPVNHAVKMLVRGVAVVQEAVDGRRIGPYPWPRVLRLVRYVRMAWKYRAGSCSKEGVKRRDGACAYCGGRAETVDHVQPRSRGGRSTWLNLVAACRTCNQRKADRTPEEAGMRLRVTPYVPRQPGALPFEAALAA
;
A
#
# COMPACT_ATOMS: atom_id res chain seq x y z
N MET A 1 16.31 -6.78 17.19
CA MET A 1 17.31 -6.20 16.25
C MET A 1 16.96 -4.74 16.07
N ASP A 2 17.93 -3.86 16.30
CA ASP A 2 17.69 -2.42 16.15
C ASP A 2 17.51 -2.08 14.66
N VAL A 3 16.37 -1.54 14.32
CA VAL A 3 16.05 -1.07 12.96
C VAL A 3 16.05 0.45 12.92
N VAL A 4 16.44 1.00 11.79
CA VAL A 4 16.58 2.43 11.54
C VAL A 4 15.64 2.82 10.42
N LEU A 5 14.80 3.82 10.62
CA LEU A 5 13.95 4.38 9.59
C LEU A 5 14.79 5.20 8.60
N VAL A 6 14.62 4.96 7.32
CA VAL A 6 15.25 5.76 6.25
C VAL A 6 14.20 6.64 5.60
N LEU A 7 14.46 7.95 5.62
CA LEU A 7 13.67 8.95 4.90
C LEU A 7 14.33 9.31 3.57
N ASN A 8 13.54 9.70 2.61
CA ASN A 8 14.01 10.35 1.40
C ASN A 8 14.56 11.75 1.70
N ALA A 9 15.24 12.37 0.76
CA ALA A 9 15.69 13.76 0.89
C ALA A 9 14.54 14.76 1.12
N GLY A 10 13.33 14.44 0.65
CA GLY A 10 12.09 15.19 0.90
C GLY A 10 11.35 14.79 2.18
N PHE A 11 11.98 14.08 3.10
CA PHE A 11 11.41 13.59 4.37
C PHE A 11 10.31 12.51 4.25
N GLU A 12 10.03 12.01 3.05
CA GLU A 12 9.07 10.91 2.91
C GLU A 12 9.69 9.60 3.42
N PRO A 13 8.95 8.81 4.22
CA PRO A 13 9.45 7.53 4.71
C PRO A 13 9.63 6.52 3.59
N LEU A 14 10.80 5.91 3.54
CA LEU A 14 11.16 4.89 2.54
C LEU A 14 10.93 3.48 3.07
N HIS A 15 11.75 3.06 4.00
CA HIS A 15 11.74 1.71 4.59
C HIS A 15 12.62 1.69 5.85
N HIS A 16 12.58 0.56 6.55
CA HIS A 16 13.47 0.30 7.68
C HIS A 16 14.66 -0.55 7.25
N VAL A 17 15.81 -0.28 7.80
CA VAL A 17 17.05 -1.03 7.58
C VAL A 17 17.67 -1.46 8.92
N PRO A 18 18.41 -2.58 8.96
CA PRO A 18 19.22 -2.92 10.13
C PRO A 18 20.29 -1.85 10.38
N VAL A 19 20.68 -1.66 11.64
CA VAL A 19 21.66 -0.62 12.03
C VAL A 19 23.01 -0.75 11.30
N ASN A 20 23.47 -1.97 11.03
CA ASN A 20 24.71 -2.20 10.26
C ASN A 20 24.60 -1.67 8.82
N HIS A 21 23.42 -1.75 8.19
CA HIS A 21 23.18 -1.15 6.88
C HIS A 21 23.14 0.38 6.97
N ALA A 22 22.47 0.91 7.99
CA ALA A 22 22.41 2.35 8.26
C ALA A 22 23.81 2.96 8.39
N VAL A 23 24.72 2.31 9.13
CA VAL A 23 26.10 2.74 9.28
C VAL A 23 26.84 2.75 7.94
N LYS A 24 26.65 1.74 7.09
CA LYS A 24 27.24 1.73 5.75
C LYS A 24 26.76 2.92 4.90
N MET A 25 25.48 3.32 5.06
CA MET A 25 24.95 4.49 4.36
C MET A 25 25.59 5.79 4.84
N LEU A 26 25.85 5.92 6.15
CA LEU A 26 26.56 7.07 6.75
C LEU A 26 28.00 7.14 6.28
N VAL A 27 28.75 6.05 6.34
CA VAL A 27 30.14 5.96 5.89
C VAL A 27 30.28 6.32 4.41
N ARG A 28 29.31 5.92 3.58
CA ARG A 28 29.28 6.24 2.15
C ARG A 28 28.79 7.65 1.85
N GLY A 29 28.39 8.42 2.87
CA GLY A 29 27.88 9.79 2.69
C GLY A 29 26.56 9.88 1.92
N VAL A 30 25.81 8.77 1.76
CA VAL A 30 24.54 8.77 1.02
C VAL A 30 23.33 9.12 1.91
N ALA A 31 23.53 9.14 3.23
CA ALA A 31 22.52 9.54 4.22
C ALA A 31 23.15 10.33 5.36
N VAL A 32 22.35 11.11 6.08
CA VAL A 32 22.70 11.84 7.30
C VAL A 32 21.80 11.38 8.44
N VAL A 33 22.28 11.48 9.69
CA VAL A 33 21.44 11.20 10.86
C VAL A 33 20.46 12.34 11.02
N GLN A 34 19.18 12.02 10.93
CA GLN A 34 18.08 12.95 11.15
C GLN A 34 17.62 12.93 12.61
N GLU A 35 17.62 11.74 13.20
CA GLU A 35 17.31 11.55 14.62
C GLU A 35 18.22 10.46 15.19
N ALA A 36 18.73 10.68 16.39
CA ALA A 36 19.64 9.77 17.08
C ALA A 36 19.05 9.30 18.41
N VAL A 37 19.56 8.19 18.91
CA VAL A 37 19.32 7.75 20.30
C VAL A 37 20.29 8.48 21.20
N ASP A 38 19.77 9.19 22.20
CA ASP A 38 20.58 9.98 23.14
C ASP A 38 21.61 9.10 23.87
N GLY A 39 22.83 9.66 24.02
CA GLY A 39 23.93 9.02 24.73
C GLY A 39 24.54 7.79 24.06
N ARG A 40 23.99 7.31 22.92
CA ARG A 40 24.55 6.17 22.18
C ARG A 40 25.31 6.62 20.94
N ARG A 41 26.41 5.91 20.65
CA ARG A 41 27.24 6.15 19.47
C ARG A 41 27.64 4.83 18.80
N ILE A 42 27.95 4.90 17.51
CA ILE A 42 28.54 3.82 16.73
C ILE A 42 29.69 4.40 15.89
N GLY A 43 30.90 4.12 16.31
CA GLY A 43 32.10 4.79 15.77
C GLY A 43 32.01 6.32 15.90
N PRO A 44 32.27 7.10 14.84
CA PRO A 44 32.19 8.55 14.88
C PRO A 44 30.75 9.09 14.84
N TYR A 45 29.74 8.23 14.57
CA TYR A 45 28.36 8.65 14.37
C TYR A 45 27.52 8.51 15.64
N PRO A 46 26.54 9.42 15.90
CA PRO A 46 25.48 9.15 16.87
C PRO A 46 24.68 7.92 16.44
N TRP A 47 24.15 7.16 17.40
CA TRP A 47 23.37 5.97 17.10
C TRP A 47 22.10 6.34 16.34
N PRO A 48 21.95 5.94 15.06
CA PRO A 48 20.86 6.44 14.25
C PRO A 48 19.55 5.76 14.63
N ARG A 49 18.52 6.55 14.84
CA ARG A 49 17.11 6.14 14.90
C ARG A 49 16.42 6.40 13.57
N VAL A 50 16.69 7.57 12.98
CA VAL A 50 16.19 7.97 11.68
C VAL A 50 17.34 8.50 10.83
N LEU A 51 17.45 8.01 9.62
CA LEU A 51 18.35 8.53 8.58
C LEU A 51 17.55 9.25 7.49
N ARG A 52 18.16 10.27 6.90
CA ARG A 52 17.63 10.95 5.71
C ARG A 52 18.65 10.86 4.58
N LEU A 53 18.18 10.47 3.39
CA LEU A 53 19.02 10.45 2.19
C LEU A 53 19.47 11.86 1.81
N VAL A 54 20.70 11.98 1.35
CA VAL A 54 21.27 13.24 0.83
C VAL A 54 20.68 13.61 -0.52
N ARG A 55 20.39 12.59 -1.36
CA ARG A 55 19.78 12.78 -2.68
C ARG A 55 18.38 12.23 -2.72
N TYR A 56 17.49 12.91 -3.43
CA TYR A 56 16.12 12.46 -3.63
C TYR A 56 16.08 11.22 -4.55
N VAL A 57 15.44 10.16 -4.07
CA VAL A 57 15.20 8.95 -4.84
C VAL A 57 13.76 8.93 -5.30
N ARG A 58 13.55 8.91 -6.61
CA ARG A 58 12.21 8.84 -7.19
C ARG A 58 11.60 7.47 -6.95
N MET A 59 10.56 7.42 -6.13
CA MET A 59 9.87 6.19 -5.77
C MET A 59 8.68 5.91 -6.70
N ALA A 60 8.94 5.78 -7.99
CA ALA A 60 7.88 5.46 -8.95
C ALA A 60 7.11 4.18 -8.60
N TRP A 61 7.73 3.24 -7.87
CA TRP A 61 7.14 1.97 -7.44
C TRP A 61 6.23 2.10 -6.19
N LYS A 62 6.47 3.07 -5.31
CA LYS A 62 5.66 3.28 -4.09
C LYS A 62 4.26 3.84 -4.41
N TYR A 63 4.13 4.50 -5.54
CA TYR A 63 2.87 5.13 -5.99
C TYR A 63 2.16 4.32 -7.09
N ARG A 64 2.76 3.23 -7.57
CA ARG A 64 2.03 2.28 -8.41
C ARG A 64 1.11 1.46 -7.50
N ALA A 65 -0.19 1.66 -7.67
CA ALA A 65 -1.15 0.68 -7.20
C ALA A 65 -0.65 -0.69 -7.69
N GLY A 66 -0.50 -1.65 -6.77
CA GLY A 66 -0.13 -3.00 -7.14
C GLY A 66 -1.04 -3.49 -8.27
N SER A 67 -0.56 -4.41 -9.10
CA SER A 67 -1.37 -4.99 -10.15
C SER A 67 -2.72 -5.45 -9.58
N CYS A 68 -3.81 -5.12 -10.27
CA CYS A 68 -5.14 -5.49 -9.83
C CYS A 68 -5.27 -7.03 -9.88
N SER A 69 -5.27 -7.67 -8.72
CA SER A 69 -5.44 -9.12 -8.58
C SER A 69 -6.76 -9.45 -7.91
N LYS A 70 -7.28 -10.66 -8.15
CA LYS A 70 -8.54 -11.14 -7.51
C LYS A 70 -8.42 -11.13 -5.98
N GLU A 71 -7.29 -11.56 -5.46
CA GLU A 71 -6.99 -11.58 -4.03
C GLU A 71 -6.90 -10.17 -3.47
N GLY A 72 -6.29 -9.24 -4.21
CA GLY A 72 -6.20 -7.83 -3.86
C GLY A 72 -7.58 -7.19 -3.75
N VAL A 73 -8.47 -7.45 -4.73
CA VAL A 73 -9.86 -6.94 -4.72
C VAL A 73 -10.65 -7.51 -3.54
N LYS A 74 -10.57 -8.82 -3.28
CA LYS A 74 -11.23 -9.45 -2.13
C LYS A 74 -10.72 -8.89 -0.79
N ARG A 75 -9.42 -8.65 -0.67
CA ARG A 75 -8.82 -8.04 0.54
C ARG A 75 -9.23 -6.59 0.72
N ARG A 76 -9.30 -5.81 -0.36
CA ARG A 76 -9.75 -4.41 -0.34
C ARG A 76 -11.19 -4.28 0.16
N ASP A 77 -12.09 -5.11 -0.37
CA ASP A 77 -13.53 -4.99 -0.11
C ASP A 77 -13.97 -5.74 1.15
N GLY A 78 -13.26 -6.80 1.54
CA GLY A 78 -13.51 -7.61 2.74
C GLY A 78 -14.76 -8.48 2.66
N ALA A 79 -15.80 -8.01 1.99
CA ALA A 79 -17.12 -8.65 1.85
C ALA A 79 -17.69 -8.46 0.45
N CYS A 80 -18.79 -9.15 0.14
CA CYS A 80 -19.51 -8.97 -1.10
C CYS A 80 -20.03 -7.53 -1.25
N ALA A 81 -19.63 -6.86 -2.32
CA ALA A 81 -19.98 -5.46 -2.58
C ALA A 81 -21.49 -5.25 -2.80
N TYR A 82 -22.26 -6.30 -3.01
CA TYR A 82 -23.70 -6.23 -3.24
C TYR A 82 -24.52 -6.54 -1.98
N CYS A 83 -24.28 -7.67 -1.33
CA CYS A 83 -25.08 -8.11 -0.18
C CYS A 83 -24.35 -7.99 1.18
N GLY A 84 -23.05 -7.77 1.20
CA GLY A 84 -22.25 -7.72 2.42
C GLY A 84 -21.88 -9.10 2.98
N GLY A 85 -22.28 -10.19 2.36
CA GLY A 85 -21.91 -11.55 2.74
C GLY A 85 -20.48 -11.93 2.34
N ARG A 86 -20.08 -13.17 2.60
CA ARG A 86 -18.75 -13.68 2.27
C ARG A 86 -18.45 -13.56 0.77
N ALA A 87 -17.35 -12.92 0.43
CA ALA A 87 -16.87 -12.78 -0.95
C ALA A 87 -16.00 -13.97 -1.34
N GLU A 88 -16.38 -14.66 -2.42
CA GLU A 88 -15.66 -15.82 -2.95
C GLU A 88 -15.11 -15.55 -4.35
N THR A 89 -15.74 -14.64 -5.08
CA THR A 89 -15.47 -14.30 -6.47
C THR A 89 -15.15 -12.81 -6.60
N VAL A 90 -14.77 -12.41 -7.81
CA VAL A 90 -14.61 -11.01 -8.21
C VAL A 90 -15.50 -10.78 -9.43
N ASP A 91 -16.23 -9.68 -9.41
CA ASP A 91 -17.14 -9.27 -10.48
C ASP A 91 -16.67 -7.97 -11.13
N HIS A 92 -17.00 -7.81 -12.42
CA HIS A 92 -16.79 -6.58 -13.17
C HIS A 92 -18.05 -5.70 -13.09
N VAL A 93 -17.96 -4.51 -12.49
CA VAL A 93 -19.08 -3.55 -12.43
C VAL A 93 -19.61 -3.28 -13.83
N GLN A 94 -18.74 -2.82 -14.74
CA GLN A 94 -19.00 -2.84 -16.18
C GLN A 94 -18.57 -4.19 -16.72
N PRO A 95 -19.48 -4.99 -17.30
CA PRO A 95 -19.17 -6.33 -17.81
C PRO A 95 -18.08 -6.36 -18.86
N ARG A 96 -17.29 -7.43 -18.88
CA ARG A 96 -16.23 -7.62 -19.90
C ARG A 96 -16.79 -7.68 -21.31
N SER A 97 -17.95 -8.31 -21.49
CA SER A 97 -18.69 -8.39 -22.75
C SER A 97 -19.03 -7.01 -23.31
N ARG A 98 -19.05 -5.98 -22.45
CA ARG A 98 -19.36 -4.59 -22.80
C ARG A 98 -18.15 -3.67 -22.62
N GLY A 99 -16.93 -4.18 -22.79
CA GLY A 99 -15.70 -3.42 -22.75
C GLY A 99 -15.15 -3.12 -21.36
N GLY A 100 -15.70 -3.71 -20.30
CA GLY A 100 -15.22 -3.53 -18.93
C GLY A 100 -13.81 -4.12 -18.74
N ARG A 101 -12.86 -3.29 -18.29
CA ARG A 101 -11.46 -3.67 -18.05
C ARG A 101 -11.26 -4.21 -16.64
N SER A 102 -10.29 -5.10 -16.46
CA SER A 102 -9.87 -5.61 -15.14
C SER A 102 -8.99 -4.60 -14.43
N THR A 103 -9.60 -3.58 -13.87
CA THR A 103 -8.96 -2.51 -13.11
C THR A 103 -9.52 -2.39 -11.70
N TRP A 104 -8.79 -1.76 -10.80
CA TRP A 104 -9.25 -1.50 -9.44
C TRP A 104 -10.58 -0.73 -9.37
N LEU A 105 -10.86 0.12 -10.36
CA LEU A 105 -12.07 0.93 -10.42
C LEU A 105 -13.27 0.19 -11.03
N ASN A 106 -13.04 -0.98 -11.62
CA ASN A 106 -14.08 -1.78 -12.26
C ASN A 106 -14.31 -3.16 -11.63
N LEU A 107 -13.45 -3.59 -10.71
CA LEU A 107 -13.57 -4.86 -10.03
C LEU A 107 -14.07 -4.70 -8.60
N VAL A 108 -15.00 -5.56 -8.20
CA VAL A 108 -15.51 -5.64 -6.82
C VAL A 108 -15.53 -7.09 -6.34
N ALA A 109 -15.39 -7.28 -5.04
CA ALA A 109 -15.57 -8.60 -4.43
C ALA A 109 -17.05 -8.97 -4.41
N ALA A 110 -17.37 -10.20 -4.74
CA ALA A 110 -18.75 -10.69 -4.81
C ALA A 110 -18.89 -12.13 -4.29
N CYS A 111 -20.02 -12.46 -3.69
CA CYS A 111 -20.41 -13.87 -3.51
C CYS A 111 -20.87 -14.46 -4.83
N ARG A 112 -20.87 -15.78 -4.94
CA ARG A 112 -21.28 -16.47 -6.17
C ARG A 112 -22.71 -16.14 -6.57
N THR A 113 -23.63 -16.11 -5.63
CA THR A 113 -25.06 -15.82 -5.87
C THR A 113 -25.25 -14.42 -6.47
N CYS A 114 -24.65 -13.39 -5.89
CA CYS A 114 -24.75 -12.03 -6.41
C CYS A 114 -24.09 -11.90 -7.79
N ASN A 115 -22.93 -12.52 -7.98
CA ASN A 115 -22.21 -12.50 -9.24
C ASN A 115 -23.03 -13.16 -10.36
N GLN A 116 -23.61 -14.34 -10.10
CA GLN A 116 -24.50 -15.04 -11.05
C GLN A 116 -25.78 -14.25 -11.33
N ARG A 117 -26.40 -13.65 -10.29
CA ARG A 117 -27.60 -12.83 -10.45
C ARG A 117 -27.35 -11.61 -11.33
N LYS A 118 -26.18 -10.96 -11.17
CA LYS A 118 -25.82 -9.81 -12.00
C LYS A 118 -25.53 -10.22 -13.44
N ALA A 119 -24.83 -11.33 -13.62
CA ALA A 119 -24.41 -11.83 -14.94
C ALA A 119 -23.66 -10.75 -15.75
N ASP A 120 -24.00 -10.58 -17.02
CA ASP A 120 -23.38 -9.63 -17.96
C ASP A 120 -24.09 -8.26 -18.00
N ARG A 121 -24.83 -7.92 -16.93
CA ARG A 121 -25.51 -6.63 -16.77
C ARG A 121 -24.70 -5.69 -15.87
N THR A 122 -24.95 -4.39 -15.95
CA THR A 122 -24.47 -3.46 -14.92
C THR A 122 -25.27 -3.67 -13.62
N PRO A 123 -24.76 -3.20 -12.46
CA PRO A 123 -25.53 -3.26 -11.22
C PRO A 123 -26.91 -2.64 -11.32
N GLU A 124 -27.02 -1.50 -12.00
CA GLU A 124 -28.27 -0.76 -12.21
C GLU A 124 -29.26 -1.59 -13.03
N GLU A 125 -28.82 -2.19 -14.14
CA GLU A 125 -29.64 -3.06 -14.99
C GLU A 125 -30.08 -4.34 -14.27
N ALA A 126 -29.27 -4.82 -13.33
CA ALA A 126 -29.59 -5.99 -12.50
C ALA A 126 -30.47 -5.64 -11.28
N GLY A 127 -30.80 -4.37 -11.08
CA GLY A 127 -31.49 -3.88 -9.88
C GLY A 127 -30.68 -4.12 -8.60
N MET A 128 -29.35 -4.05 -8.69
CA MET A 128 -28.43 -4.32 -7.59
C MET A 128 -27.68 -3.06 -7.23
N ARG A 129 -27.62 -2.73 -5.94
CA ARG A 129 -26.88 -1.57 -5.45
C ARG A 129 -25.47 -2.00 -4.99
N LEU A 130 -24.45 -1.26 -5.40
CA LEU A 130 -23.12 -1.35 -4.81
C LEU A 130 -23.10 -0.72 -3.43
N ARG A 131 -22.65 -1.46 -2.43
CA ARG A 131 -22.43 -0.99 -1.05
C ARG A 131 -21.09 -0.27 -0.91
N VAL A 132 -20.16 -0.54 -1.84
CA VAL A 132 -18.80 0.01 -1.85
C VAL A 132 -18.52 0.54 -3.24
N THR A 133 -18.09 1.79 -3.33
CA THR A 133 -17.57 2.34 -4.60
C THR A 133 -16.15 1.79 -4.83
N PRO A 134 -15.87 1.16 -5.97
CA PRO A 134 -14.53 0.67 -6.28
C PRO A 134 -13.49 1.79 -6.22
N TYR A 135 -12.36 1.53 -5.59
CA TYR A 135 -11.25 2.48 -5.47
C TYR A 135 -9.90 1.80 -5.69
N VAL A 136 -8.89 2.60 -5.98
CA VAL A 136 -7.51 2.13 -6.04
C VAL A 136 -6.94 2.09 -4.62
N PRO A 137 -6.60 0.90 -4.07
CA PRO A 137 -6.10 0.82 -2.70
C PRO A 137 -4.75 1.53 -2.60
N ARG A 138 -4.57 2.33 -1.55
CA ARG A 138 -3.25 2.83 -1.17
C ARG A 138 -2.42 1.63 -0.73
N GLN A 139 -1.17 1.52 -1.20
CA GLN A 139 -0.31 0.45 -0.73
C GLN A 139 -0.08 0.58 0.78
N PRO A 140 -0.24 -0.51 1.56
CA PRO A 140 0.21 -0.51 2.95
C PRO A 140 1.73 -0.42 2.95
N GLY A 141 2.28 0.66 3.43
CA GLY A 141 3.73 0.93 3.48
C GLY A 141 4.08 2.38 3.73
N ALA A 142 3.12 3.28 3.60
CA ALA A 142 3.23 4.63 4.13
C ALA A 142 2.53 4.67 5.49
N LEU A 143 3.19 4.15 6.53
CA LEU A 143 2.81 4.55 7.88
C LEU A 143 2.89 6.06 7.95
N PRO A 144 1.89 6.75 8.52
CA PRO A 144 2.04 8.17 8.87
C PRO A 144 3.34 8.33 9.65
N PHE A 145 4.07 9.41 9.40
CA PHE A 145 5.34 9.71 10.07
C PHE A 145 5.27 9.53 11.59
N GLU A 146 4.17 9.93 12.21
CA GLU A 146 3.91 9.78 13.65
C GLU A 146 3.78 8.32 14.11
N ALA A 147 3.18 7.45 13.31
CA ALA A 147 3.08 6.03 13.65
C ALA A 147 4.40 5.26 13.46
N ALA A 148 5.31 5.76 12.62
CA ALA A 148 6.64 5.18 12.42
C ALA A 148 7.62 5.54 13.55
N LEU A 149 7.35 6.62 14.29
CA LEU A 149 8.15 7.03 15.45
C LEU A 149 7.70 6.39 16.78
N ALA A 150 6.47 5.87 16.82
CA ALA A 150 5.87 5.25 18.01
C ALA A 150 6.11 3.73 18.12
N ALA A 151 6.72 3.12 17.13
CA ALA A 151 7.06 1.68 17.08
C ALA A 151 8.58 1.47 17.25
#